data_55772a125f9846dc189d2d39dba32697
#
_entry.id   55772a125f9846dc189d2d39dba32697
#
_cell.length_a   1.000
_cell.length_b   1.000
_cell.length_c   1.000
_cell.angle_alpha   90.00
_cell.angle_beta   90.00
_cell.angle_gamma   90.00
#
_symmetry.space_group_name_H-M   'P 1'
#
loop_
_entity.id
_entity.type
_entity.pdbx_description
1 polymer ?
#
loop_
_entity_poly.entity_id
_entity_poly.type
_entity_poly.pdbx_seq_one_letter_code
_entity_poly.pdbx_strand_id
1 'polypeptide(L)'
;MSEAVAPATLLDALRADPEGVARDSAIEQIQGKRTGIQKAMNSGVTPEEFQTLSKVDSALEESSVVVELMWKHLNKKPNQLS
;
A
#
# COMPACT_ATOMS: atom_id res chain seq x y z
N MET A 1 -21.94 -8.95 -14.55
CA MET A 1 -21.53 -9.04 -14.13
C MET A 1 -20.83 -9.34 -13.61
N SER A 2 -20.55 -9.49 -13.62
CA SER A 2 -20.00 -9.83 -12.99
C SER A 2 -19.34 -9.66 -12.53
N GLU A 3 -19.26 -9.48 -12.35
CA GLU A 3 -18.68 -9.27 -11.69
C GLU A 3 -17.84 -9.69 -10.98
N ALA A 4 -17.97 -9.98 -10.82
CA ALA A 4 -17.24 -10.12 -9.67
C ALA A 4 -16.12 -11.01 -9.75
N VAL A 5 -15.34 -10.76 -10.59
CA VAL A 5 -14.18 -11.54 -10.83
C VAL A 5 -12.94 -10.93 -10.26
N ALA A 6 -13.08 -9.71 -9.77
CA ALA A 6 -11.96 -9.04 -9.13
C ALA A 6 -11.55 -9.80 -7.88
N PRO A 7 -10.27 -9.79 -7.50
CA PRO A 7 -9.87 -10.37 -6.24
C PRO A 7 -10.67 -9.76 -5.10
N ALA A 8 -11.10 -10.57 -4.17
CA ALA A 8 -11.91 -10.09 -3.07
C ALA A 8 -11.12 -9.17 -2.17
N THR A 9 -9.81 -9.37 -2.07
CA THR A 9 -8.99 -8.59 -1.17
C THR A 9 -7.61 -8.38 -1.78
N LEU A 10 -6.91 -7.38 -1.24
CA LEU A 10 -5.52 -7.17 -1.62
C LEU A 10 -4.69 -8.42 -1.31
N LEU A 11 -5.03 -9.11 -0.24
CA LEU A 11 -4.31 -10.32 0.14
C LEU A 11 -4.38 -11.37 -0.96
N ASP A 12 -5.56 -11.56 -1.56
CA ASP A 12 -5.71 -12.51 -2.66
C ASP A 12 -4.87 -12.09 -3.87
N ALA A 13 -4.86 -10.80 -4.16
CA ALA A 13 -4.07 -10.28 -5.28
C ALA A 13 -2.58 -10.51 -5.06
N LEU A 14 -2.11 -10.28 -3.85
CA LEU A 14 -0.69 -10.47 -3.53
C LEU A 14 -0.29 -11.94 -3.55
N ARG A 15 -1.21 -12.82 -3.14
CA ARG A 15 -0.91 -14.25 -3.14
C ARG A 15 -0.71 -14.78 -4.55
N ALA A 16 -1.43 -14.24 -5.52
CA ALA A 16 -1.36 -14.68 -6.91
C ALA A 16 -0.44 -13.79 -7.75
N ASP A 17 0.65 -13.29 -7.14
CA ASP A 17 1.48 -12.26 -7.75
C ASP A 17 2.97 -12.63 -7.64
N PRO A 18 3.40 -13.69 -8.30
CA PRO A 18 4.78 -14.15 -8.16
C PRO A 18 5.83 -13.14 -8.63
N GLU A 19 5.47 -12.25 -9.56
CA GLU A 19 6.42 -11.30 -10.11
C GLU A 19 6.34 -9.92 -9.48
N GLY A 20 5.42 -9.73 -8.54
CA GLY A 20 5.34 -8.47 -7.82
C GLY A 20 4.61 -7.36 -8.54
N VAL A 21 3.80 -7.68 -9.53
CA VAL A 21 3.07 -6.65 -10.28
C VAL A 21 1.99 -6.03 -9.40
N ALA A 22 1.20 -6.86 -8.71
CA ALA A 22 0.17 -6.33 -7.82
C ALA A 22 0.80 -5.62 -6.63
N ARG A 23 1.91 -6.15 -6.11
CA ARG A 23 2.64 -5.49 -5.03
C ARG A 23 3.07 -4.08 -5.45
N ASP A 24 3.71 -3.97 -6.62
CA ASP A 24 4.20 -2.69 -7.09
C ASP A 24 3.07 -1.72 -7.36
N SER A 25 1.97 -2.22 -7.91
CA SER A 25 0.80 -1.37 -8.18
C SER A 25 0.22 -0.84 -6.86
N ALA A 26 0.10 -1.68 -5.85
CA ALA A 26 -0.42 -1.25 -4.56
C ALA A 26 0.49 -0.20 -3.93
N ILE A 27 1.79 -0.42 -3.96
CA ILE A 27 2.74 0.53 -3.38
C ILE A 27 2.71 1.85 -4.15
N GLU A 28 2.60 1.78 -5.47
CA GLU A 28 2.52 2.98 -6.29
C GLU A 28 1.28 3.81 -5.95
N GLN A 29 0.15 3.14 -5.73
CA GLN A 29 -1.08 3.84 -5.34
C GLN A 29 -0.91 4.50 -3.97
N ILE A 30 -0.27 3.82 -3.03
CA ILE A 30 0.01 4.39 -1.72
C ILE A 30 0.90 5.62 -1.86
N GLN A 31 1.96 5.53 -2.68
CA GLN A 31 2.86 6.67 -2.87
C GLN A 31 2.14 7.85 -3.52
N GLY A 32 1.22 7.58 -4.45
CA GLY A 32 0.42 8.65 -5.04
C GLY A 32 -0.43 9.37 -4.01
N LYS A 33 -1.03 8.62 -3.09
CA LYS A 33 -1.81 9.23 -2.02
C LYS A 33 -0.92 10.03 -1.08
N ARG A 34 0.28 9.55 -0.78
CA ARG A 34 1.21 10.29 0.06
C ARG A 34 1.62 11.60 -0.58
N THR A 35 1.87 11.58 -1.88
CA THR A 35 2.21 12.81 -2.61
C THR A 35 1.08 13.83 -2.47
N GLY A 36 -0.17 13.40 -2.61
CA GLY A 36 -1.32 14.29 -2.44
C GLY A 36 -1.42 14.84 -1.03
N ILE A 37 -1.18 14.00 -0.03
CA ILE A 37 -1.20 14.43 1.36
C ILE A 37 -0.10 15.45 1.61
N GLN A 38 1.10 15.23 1.11
CA GLN A 38 2.21 16.13 1.31
C GLN A 38 1.97 17.47 0.64
N LYS A 39 1.33 17.47 -0.53
CA LYS A 39 0.94 18.72 -1.17
C LYS A 39 -0.07 19.49 -0.32
N ALA A 40 -1.04 18.77 0.26
CA ALA A 40 -2.02 19.41 1.13
C ALA A 40 -1.36 20.02 2.35
N MET A 41 -0.37 19.30 2.93
CA MET A 41 0.35 19.80 4.10
C MET A 41 1.08 21.09 3.80
N ASN A 42 1.52 21.28 2.56
CA ASN A 42 2.29 22.45 2.16
C ASN A 42 1.42 23.56 1.59
N SER A 43 0.10 23.43 1.66
CA SER A 43 -0.82 24.38 1.03
C SER A 43 -1.38 25.41 2.00
N GLY A 44 -0.84 25.52 3.20
CA GLY A 44 -1.30 26.53 4.16
C GLY A 44 -2.42 26.05 5.07
N VAL A 45 -2.41 24.78 5.44
CA VAL A 45 -3.40 24.22 6.35
C VAL A 45 -3.13 24.69 7.79
N THR A 46 -4.15 24.52 8.64
CA THR A 46 -3.99 24.84 10.06
C THR A 46 -3.03 23.85 10.73
N PRO A 47 -2.46 24.20 11.90
CA PRO A 47 -1.61 23.27 12.61
C PRO A 47 -2.30 21.96 12.94
N GLU A 48 -3.58 21.99 13.28
CA GLU A 48 -4.31 20.76 13.58
C GLU A 48 -4.47 19.89 12.35
N GLU A 49 -4.80 20.53 11.23
CA GLU A 49 -4.91 19.81 9.96
C GLU A 49 -3.57 19.23 9.55
N PHE A 50 -2.50 19.98 9.76
CA PHE A 50 -1.16 19.51 9.45
C PHE A 50 -0.84 18.24 10.24
N GLN A 51 -1.15 18.24 11.54
CA GLN A 51 -0.89 17.07 12.37
C GLN A 51 -1.69 15.85 11.91
N THR A 52 -2.95 16.07 11.55
CA THR A 52 -3.78 14.98 11.05
C THR A 52 -3.23 14.42 9.76
N LEU A 53 -2.87 15.29 8.83
CA LEU A 53 -2.31 14.85 7.55
C LEU A 53 -0.98 14.14 7.75
N SER A 54 -0.17 14.60 8.68
CA SER A 54 1.11 13.96 8.98
C SER A 54 0.91 12.52 9.47
N LYS A 55 -0.11 12.31 10.32
CA LYS A 55 -0.43 10.97 10.80
C LYS A 55 -0.90 10.08 9.67
N VAL A 56 -1.71 10.61 8.76
CA VAL A 56 -2.18 9.85 7.61
C VAL A 56 -0.99 9.47 6.72
N ASP A 57 -0.07 10.41 6.50
CA ASP A 57 1.10 10.13 5.68
C ASP A 57 1.94 9.01 6.29
N SER A 58 2.15 9.05 7.61
CA SER A 58 2.90 8.00 8.29
C SER A 58 2.20 6.65 8.17
N ALA A 59 0.87 6.63 8.29
CA ALA A 59 0.12 5.39 8.17
C ALA A 59 0.24 4.82 6.76
N LEU A 60 0.23 5.69 5.75
CA LEU A 60 0.39 5.25 4.37
C LEU A 60 1.78 4.67 4.16
N GLU A 61 2.80 5.29 4.72
CA GLU A 61 4.16 4.77 4.62
C GLU A 61 4.25 3.39 5.25
N GLU A 62 3.68 3.23 6.43
CA GLU A 62 3.67 1.93 7.09
C GLU A 62 2.90 0.90 6.30
N SER A 63 1.82 1.32 5.63
CA SER A 63 1.05 0.42 4.77
C SER A 63 1.90 -0.12 3.64
N SER A 64 2.76 0.69 3.05
CA SER A 64 3.59 0.23 1.95
C SER A 64 4.59 -0.82 2.43
N VAL A 65 5.12 -0.65 3.65
CA VAL A 65 6.01 -1.64 4.24
C VAL A 65 5.25 -2.95 4.48
N VAL A 66 4.03 -2.85 4.98
CA VAL A 66 3.20 -4.04 5.23
C VAL A 66 2.92 -4.77 3.93
N VAL A 67 2.58 -4.04 2.86
CA VAL A 67 2.33 -4.67 1.56
C VAL A 67 3.56 -5.46 1.11
N GLU A 68 4.73 -4.87 1.23
CA GLU A 68 5.96 -5.54 0.85
C GLU A 68 6.19 -6.82 1.66
N LEU A 69 6.00 -6.73 2.97
CA LEU A 69 6.21 -7.88 3.84
C LEU A 69 5.19 -8.98 3.57
N MET A 70 3.93 -8.59 3.36
CA MET A 70 2.89 -9.56 3.05
C MET A 70 3.19 -10.27 1.74
N TRP A 71 3.61 -9.49 0.73
CA TRP A 71 3.94 -10.09 -0.56
C TRP A 71 5.08 -11.10 -0.40
N LYS A 72 6.13 -10.74 0.32
CA LYS A 72 7.24 -11.64 0.54
C LYS A 72 6.81 -12.92 1.24
N HIS A 73 5.95 -12.78 2.25
CA HIS A 73 5.48 -13.94 2.99
C HIS A 73 4.64 -14.87 2.10
N LEU A 74 3.74 -14.29 1.30
CA LEU A 74 2.81 -15.08 0.52
C LEU A 74 3.45 -15.72 -0.70
N ASN A 75 4.57 -15.19 -1.17
CA ASN A 75 5.25 -15.71 -2.35
C ASN A 75 6.59 -16.35 -2.03
N LYS A 76 6.82 -16.64 -0.77
CA LYS A 76 8.04 -17.30 -0.33
C LYS A 76 8.10 -18.72 -0.89
N LYS A 77 9.22 -19.08 -1.47
CA LYS A 77 9.41 -20.43 -1.99
C LYS A 77 9.72 -21.38 -0.84
N PRO A 78 9.33 -22.66 -0.97
CA PRO A 78 9.54 -23.60 0.13
C PRO A 78 10.99 -23.67 0.61
N ASN A 79 11.94 -23.57 -0.29
CA ASN A 79 13.35 -23.68 0.08
C ASN A 79 13.88 -22.43 0.76
N GLN A 80 13.04 -21.41 0.92
CA GLN A 80 13.41 -20.18 1.61
C GLN A 80 12.79 -20.09 3.00
N LEU A 81 12.19 -21.17 3.45
CA LEU A 81 11.50 -21.15 4.73
C LEU A 81 12.41 -21.40 5.92
N SER A 82 13.61 -21.81 5.68
CA SER A 82 14.54 -22.09 6.78
C SER A 82 15.20 -20.83 7.30
#